data_8e9cdeca352e7d45ee2232de40eaa5ef
#
_entry.id   8e9cdeca352e7d45ee2232de40eaa5ef
#
_cell.length_a   1.000
_cell.length_b   1.000
_cell.length_c   1.000
_cell.angle_alpha   90.00
_cell.angle_beta   90.00
_cell.angle_gamma   90.00
#
_symmetry.space_group_name_H-M   'P 1'
#
loop_
_entity.id
_entity.type
_entity.pdbx_description
1 polymer ?
#
loop_
_entity_poly.entity_id
_entity_poly.type
_entity_poly.pdbx_seq_one_letter_code
_entity_poly.pdbx_strand_id
1 'polypeptide(L)'
;MSKKIKSVCIVGGGSSGWMTAATFATQFPEIKVKIIESPDFPIMGVGESTLGGIKHWTSLIGLEDKDFLTKTDGSYKLSIKFTDWAGKNTGGFHYPFGQVQRPIEQVGQNDWWFLKGNGGGLDGNSFARCHYPITAVAENNRMSDDSTGKTPG
;
A
#
# COMPACT_ATOMS: atom_id res chain seq x y z
N MET A 1 5.96 26.00 34.88
CA MET A 1 5.06 26.08 33.72
C MET A 1 5.86 25.72 32.49
N SER A 2 5.50 24.66 31.75
CA SER A 2 6.16 24.33 30.47
C SER A 2 5.81 25.39 29.42
N LYS A 3 6.81 25.89 28.70
CA LYS A 3 6.57 26.83 27.59
C LYS A 3 5.86 26.09 26.45
N LYS A 4 4.69 26.57 26.06
CA LYS A 4 3.96 25.99 24.89
C LYS A 4 4.78 26.23 23.60
N ILE A 5 4.99 25.17 22.80
CA ILE A 5 5.63 25.27 21.50
C ILE A 5 4.75 26.09 20.57
N LYS A 6 5.31 27.08 19.89
CA LYS A 6 4.60 27.98 18.96
C LYS A 6 5.03 27.78 17.50
N SER A 7 6.20 27.22 17.30
CA SER A 7 6.73 26.98 15.96
C SER A 7 7.60 25.74 15.92
N VAL A 8 7.60 25.06 14.78
CA VAL A 8 8.44 23.91 14.46
C VAL A 8 9.18 24.22 13.17
N CYS A 9 10.47 23.91 13.14
CA CYS A 9 11.29 23.99 11.94
C CYS A 9 11.74 22.58 11.55
N ILE A 10 11.42 22.19 10.31
CA ILE A 10 11.76 20.89 9.73
C ILE A 10 12.92 21.13 8.78
N VAL A 11 14.01 20.42 8.98
CA VAL A 11 15.19 20.50 8.11
C VAL A 11 15.22 19.27 7.20
N GLY A 12 15.08 19.49 5.90
CA GLY A 12 14.99 18.47 4.87
C GLY A 12 13.66 18.51 4.13
N GLY A 13 13.71 18.69 2.80
CA GLY A 13 12.56 18.79 1.90
C GLY A 13 12.22 17.49 1.17
N GLY A 14 12.70 16.34 1.64
CA GLY A 14 12.31 15.04 1.11
C GLY A 14 10.92 14.59 1.58
N SER A 15 10.49 13.39 1.15
CA SER A 15 9.17 12.83 1.47
C SER A 15 8.84 12.89 2.97
N SER A 16 9.77 12.49 3.83
CA SER A 16 9.59 12.54 5.29
C SER A 16 9.38 13.95 5.84
N GLY A 17 10.13 14.93 5.32
CA GLY A 17 10.00 16.33 5.74
C GLY A 17 8.65 16.92 5.38
N TRP A 18 8.21 16.72 4.16
CA TRP A 18 6.91 17.19 3.69
C TRP A 18 5.74 16.45 4.35
N MET A 19 5.83 15.14 4.56
CA MET A 19 4.82 14.39 5.32
C MET A 19 4.71 14.89 6.76
N THR A 20 5.84 15.14 7.41
CA THR A 20 5.88 15.71 8.77
C THR A 20 5.24 17.09 8.78
N ALA A 21 5.56 17.96 7.82
CA ALA A 21 4.98 19.28 7.73
C ALA A 21 3.47 19.26 7.54
N ALA A 22 2.97 18.41 6.63
CA ALA A 22 1.54 18.23 6.40
C ALA A 22 0.82 17.74 7.65
N THR A 23 1.43 16.79 8.39
CA THR A 23 0.88 16.33 9.66
C THR A 23 0.78 17.45 10.68
N PHE A 24 1.84 18.23 10.89
CA PHE A 24 1.82 19.35 11.84
C PHE A 24 0.81 20.42 11.43
N ALA A 25 0.77 20.79 10.15
CA ALA A 25 -0.15 21.80 9.66
C ALA A 25 -1.63 21.41 9.84
N THR A 26 -1.92 20.13 9.72
CA THR A 26 -3.30 19.62 9.85
C THR A 26 -3.69 19.35 11.30
N GLN A 27 -2.81 18.72 12.07
CA GLN A 27 -3.14 18.28 13.43
C GLN A 27 -2.90 19.35 14.49
N PHE A 28 -2.08 20.36 14.19
CA PHE A 28 -1.70 21.44 15.12
C PHE A 28 -1.74 22.80 14.41
N PRO A 29 -2.91 23.27 13.97
CA PRO A 29 -3.04 24.49 13.17
C PRO A 29 -2.53 25.76 13.86
N GLU A 30 -2.39 25.73 15.20
CA GLU A 30 -1.85 26.82 15.99
C GLU A 30 -0.30 26.86 15.97
N ILE A 31 0.37 25.84 15.49
CA ILE A 31 1.82 25.79 15.41
C ILE A 31 2.30 26.27 14.03
N LYS A 32 3.16 27.27 14.03
CA LYS A 32 3.79 27.72 12.78
C LYS A 32 4.82 26.69 12.31
N VAL A 33 4.58 26.11 11.14
CA VAL A 33 5.49 25.14 10.51
C VAL A 33 6.38 25.85 9.50
N LYS A 34 7.68 25.54 9.51
CA LYS A 34 8.66 26.00 8.55
C LYS A 34 9.47 24.80 8.06
N ILE A 35 9.66 24.70 6.73
CA ILE A 35 10.57 23.72 6.12
C ILE A 35 11.79 24.47 5.60
N ILE A 36 12.96 23.89 5.78
CA ILE A 36 14.21 24.34 5.19
C ILE A 36 14.73 23.19 4.32
N GLU A 37 14.89 23.47 3.04
CA GLU A 37 15.43 22.50 2.08
C GLU A 37 16.54 23.15 1.26
N SER A 38 17.43 22.33 0.70
CA SER A 38 18.48 22.78 -0.22
C SER A 38 17.98 22.73 -1.65
N PRO A 39 18.18 23.77 -2.43
CA PRO A 39 17.87 23.75 -3.86
C PRO A 39 18.80 22.83 -4.66
N ASP A 40 19.96 22.45 -4.09
CA ASP A 40 21.00 21.70 -4.79
C ASP A 40 20.75 20.16 -4.76
N PHE A 41 19.83 19.71 -3.91
CA PHE A 41 19.50 18.28 -3.77
C PHE A 41 18.06 18.03 -4.22
N PRO A 42 17.84 17.59 -5.46
CA PRO A 42 16.50 17.23 -5.92
C PRO A 42 15.99 15.99 -5.19
N ILE A 43 14.67 15.83 -5.18
CA ILE A 43 14.03 14.60 -4.68
C ILE A 43 14.55 13.42 -5.51
N MET A 44 15.11 12.42 -4.83
CA MET A 44 15.57 11.20 -5.50
C MET A 44 14.36 10.34 -5.87
N GLY A 45 13.96 10.39 -7.13
CA GLY A 45 12.89 9.60 -7.70
C GLY A 45 13.43 8.32 -8.36
N VAL A 46 13.63 7.28 -7.57
CA VAL A 46 14.08 5.96 -8.06
C VAL A 46 12.94 4.96 -8.22
N GLY A 47 11.70 5.43 -8.16
CA GLY A 47 10.51 4.61 -8.03
C GLY A 47 10.24 4.31 -6.55
N GLU A 48 9.07 4.69 -6.09
CA GLU A 48 8.69 4.54 -4.68
C GLU A 48 7.41 3.75 -4.55
N SER A 49 7.36 2.88 -3.56
CA SER A 49 6.13 2.24 -3.15
C SER A 49 5.94 2.39 -1.65
N THR A 50 4.71 2.65 -1.25
CA THR A 50 4.36 2.82 0.14
C THR A 50 3.97 1.49 0.80
N LEU A 51 3.92 1.49 2.13
CA LEU A 51 3.37 0.40 2.93
C LEU A 51 1.92 0.73 3.30
N GLY A 52 1.18 -0.26 3.82
CA GLY A 52 -0.22 -0.11 4.21
C GLY A 52 -0.53 1.05 5.17
N GLY A 53 0.46 1.47 5.97
CA GLY A 53 0.34 2.63 6.85
C GLY A 53 0.09 3.97 6.16
N ILE A 54 0.35 4.09 4.85
CA ILE A 54 0.11 5.33 4.09
C ILE A 54 -1.38 5.71 4.11
N LYS A 55 -2.30 4.76 4.03
CA LYS A 55 -3.75 5.03 4.08
C LYS A 55 -4.17 5.65 5.41
N HIS A 56 -3.57 5.19 6.50
CA HIS A 56 -3.83 5.80 7.81
C HIS A 56 -3.35 7.26 7.85
N TRP A 57 -2.17 7.52 7.30
CA TRP A 57 -1.62 8.87 7.26
C TRP A 57 -2.43 9.80 6.33
N THR A 58 -2.81 9.37 5.13
CA THR A 58 -3.62 10.19 4.22
C THR A 58 -4.98 10.52 4.84
N SER A 59 -5.62 9.55 5.51
CA SER A 59 -6.82 9.79 6.30
C SER A 59 -6.60 10.81 7.42
N LEU A 60 -5.48 10.73 8.15
CA LEU A 60 -5.13 11.63 9.24
C LEU A 60 -5.03 13.08 8.78
N ILE A 61 -4.52 13.32 7.58
CA ILE A 61 -4.41 14.67 7.00
C ILE A 61 -5.58 15.07 6.09
N GLY A 62 -6.62 14.24 6.02
CA GLY A 62 -7.83 14.52 5.25
C GLY A 62 -7.68 14.39 3.72
N LEU A 63 -6.71 13.62 3.25
CA LEU A 63 -6.56 13.31 1.83
C LEU A 63 -7.35 12.05 1.45
N GLU A 64 -8.20 12.18 0.44
CA GLU A 64 -8.88 11.04 -0.17
C GLU A 64 -8.01 10.37 -1.23
N ASP A 65 -8.14 9.03 -1.37
CA ASP A 65 -7.39 8.24 -2.35
C ASP A 65 -7.53 8.80 -3.77
N LYS A 66 -8.73 9.24 -4.14
CA LYS A 66 -9.01 9.83 -5.46
C LYS A 66 -8.13 11.05 -5.74
N ASP A 67 -8.03 11.96 -4.78
CA ASP A 67 -7.24 13.19 -4.94
C ASP A 67 -5.75 12.88 -4.89
N PHE A 68 -5.34 12.04 -3.97
CA PHE A 68 -3.96 11.63 -3.81
C PHE A 68 -3.43 10.92 -5.06
N LEU A 69 -4.10 9.87 -5.53
CA LEU A 69 -3.67 9.10 -6.70
C LEU A 69 -3.68 9.93 -7.99
N THR A 70 -4.70 10.78 -8.18
CA THR A 70 -4.78 11.65 -9.37
C THR A 70 -3.65 12.68 -9.39
N LYS A 71 -3.32 13.28 -8.25
CA LYS A 71 -2.27 14.31 -8.18
C LYS A 71 -0.85 13.78 -8.21
N THR A 72 -0.65 12.52 -7.83
CA THR A 72 0.67 11.89 -7.77
C THR A 72 0.92 10.92 -8.93
N ASP A 73 -0.05 10.77 -9.83
CA ASP A 73 -0.03 9.72 -10.88
C ASP A 73 0.21 8.32 -10.29
N GLY A 74 -0.33 8.13 -9.10
CA GLY A 74 -0.13 6.94 -8.29
C GLY A 74 -1.09 5.81 -8.66
N SER A 75 -0.73 4.60 -8.27
CA SER A 75 -1.59 3.41 -8.39
C SER A 75 -1.55 2.57 -7.13
N TYR A 76 -2.52 1.68 -6.98
CA TYR A 76 -2.52 0.75 -5.85
C TYR A 76 -1.47 -0.33 -6.03
N LYS A 77 -0.74 -0.60 -4.95
CA LYS A 77 0.18 -1.73 -4.85
C LYS A 77 -0.60 -2.96 -4.39
N LEU A 78 -0.96 -3.83 -5.33
CA LEU A 78 -1.80 -5.00 -5.05
C LEU A 78 -0.98 -6.21 -4.59
N SER A 79 0.17 -6.45 -5.22
CA SER A 79 1.04 -7.58 -4.89
C SER A 79 2.45 -7.35 -5.42
N ILE A 80 3.38 -8.19 -4.98
CA ILE A 80 4.69 -8.38 -5.63
C ILE A 80 4.65 -9.74 -6.33
N LYS A 81 4.90 -9.75 -7.63
CA LYS A 81 5.06 -11.01 -8.38
C LYS A 81 6.53 -11.37 -8.42
N PHE A 82 6.86 -12.53 -7.88
CA PHE A 82 8.18 -13.14 -7.99
C PHE A 82 8.18 -14.10 -9.17
N THR A 83 9.07 -13.90 -10.11
CA THR A 83 9.21 -14.76 -11.28
C THR A 83 10.57 -15.44 -11.24
N ASP A 84 10.58 -16.75 -11.46
CA ASP A 84 11.79 -17.57 -11.47
C ASP A 84 12.66 -17.45 -10.21
N TRP A 85 12.04 -17.21 -9.06
CA TRP A 85 12.72 -17.04 -7.77
C TRP A 85 13.51 -18.30 -7.36
N ALA A 86 12.96 -19.47 -7.59
CA ALA A 86 13.59 -20.75 -7.25
C ALA A 86 14.55 -21.27 -8.34
N GLY A 87 14.62 -20.61 -9.50
CA GLY A 87 15.44 -20.98 -10.63
C GLY A 87 14.78 -20.62 -11.95
N LYS A 88 15.54 -20.64 -13.03
CA LYS A 88 15.05 -20.29 -14.38
C LYS A 88 13.93 -21.21 -14.82
N ASN A 89 12.84 -20.66 -15.34
CA ASN A 89 11.65 -21.36 -15.81
C ASN A 89 10.88 -22.14 -14.71
N THR A 90 11.03 -21.77 -13.45
CA THR A 90 10.27 -22.37 -12.35
C THR A 90 8.88 -21.75 -12.14
N GLY A 91 8.53 -20.76 -12.97
CA GLY A 91 7.28 -20.04 -12.88
C GLY A 91 7.32 -18.90 -11.87
N GLY A 92 6.19 -18.51 -11.33
CA GLY A 92 6.11 -17.40 -10.41
C GLY A 92 4.99 -17.54 -9.39
N PHE A 93 5.06 -16.70 -8.38
CA PHE A 93 4.02 -16.57 -7.36
C PHE A 93 3.82 -15.11 -6.97
N HIS A 94 2.65 -14.82 -6.45
CA HIS A 94 2.31 -13.51 -5.91
C HIS A 94 2.47 -13.48 -4.39
N TYR A 95 3.04 -12.38 -3.89
CA TYR A 95 2.97 -11.97 -2.50
C TYR A 95 1.97 -10.80 -2.42
N PRO A 96 0.70 -11.09 -2.14
CA PRO A 96 -0.37 -10.08 -2.18
C PRO A 96 -0.34 -9.17 -0.96
N PHE A 97 -0.79 -7.93 -1.18
CA PHE A 97 -1.09 -6.97 -0.11
C PHE A 97 -2.61 -6.89 0.03
N GLY A 98 -3.10 -7.00 1.21
CA GLY A 98 -4.53 -6.97 1.47
C GLY A 98 -4.93 -7.95 2.56
N GLN A 99 -6.22 -8.00 2.82
CA GLN A 99 -6.74 -8.89 3.85
C GLN A 99 -6.98 -10.29 3.31
N VAL A 100 -6.73 -11.27 4.15
CA VAL A 100 -7.12 -12.66 3.90
C VAL A 100 -8.64 -12.73 3.85
N GLN A 101 -9.16 -13.45 2.88
CA GLN A 101 -10.61 -13.69 2.78
C GLN A 101 -11.13 -14.36 4.05
N ARG A 102 -12.32 -13.95 4.50
CA ARG A 102 -12.97 -14.58 5.66
C ARG A 102 -13.39 -16.00 5.33
N PRO A 103 -13.42 -16.90 6.33
CA PRO A 103 -13.97 -18.24 6.16
C PRO A 103 -15.37 -18.22 5.54
N ILE A 104 -15.62 -19.17 4.63
CA ILE A 104 -16.95 -19.40 4.05
C ILE A 104 -17.57 -20.59 4.79
N GLU A 105 -18.76 -20.40 5.35
CA GLU A 105 -19.50 -21.44 6.08
C GLU A 105 -18.66 -22.18 7.15
N GLN A 106 -17.83 -21.41 7.87
CA GLN A 106 -16.91 -21.92 8.91
C GLN A 106 -15.74 -22.78 8.38
N VAL A 107 -15.62 -22.96 7.07
CA VAL A 107 -14.49 -23.66 6.46
C VAL A 107 -13.41 -22.64 6.12
N GLY A 108 -12.20 -22.82 6.64
CA GLY A 108 -11.07 -21.96 6.38
C GLY A 108 -10.53 -22.11 4.95
N GLN A 109 -9.88 -21.06 4.45
CA GLN A 109 -9.25 -21.10 3.12
C GLN A 109 -8.16 -22.17 3.02
N ASN A 110 -7.47 -22.47 4.13
CA ASN A 110 -6.50 -23.55 4.18
C ASN A 110 -7.16 -24.91 3.84
N ASP A 111 -8.33 -25.15 4.42
CA ASP A 111 -9.05 -26.40 4.19
C ASP A 111 -9.51 -26.51 2.73
N TRP A 112 -10.04 -25.42 2.16
CA TRP A 112 -10.37 -25.35 0.75
C TRP A 112 -9.17 -25.57 -0.16
N TRP A 113 -8.03 -25.00 0.20
CA TRP A 113 -6.81 -25.17 -0.58
C TRP A 113 -6.31 -26.61 -0.53
N PHE A 114 -6.30 -27.26 0.65
CA PHE A 114 -5.95 -28.66 0.80
C PHE A 114 -6.91 -29.61 0.09
N LEU A 115 -8.21 -29.36 0.16
CA LEU A 115 -9.21 -30.15 -0.58
C LEU A 115 -8.97 -30.09 -2.08
N LYS A 116 -8.69 -28.90 -2.61
CA LYS A 116 -8.34 -28.73 -4.01
C LYS A 116 -7.03 -29.46 -4.38
N GLY A 117 -6.04 -29.43 -3.48
CA GLY A 117 -4.76 -30.09 -3.67
C GLY A 117 -4.87 -31.60 -3.81
N ASN A 118 -5.79 -32.24 -3.09
CA ASN A 118 -6.06 -33.66 -3.21
C ASN A 118 -6.55 -34.09 -4.60
N GLY A 119 -7.16 -33.17 -5.36
CA GLY A 119 -7.57 -33.37 -6.76
C GLY A 119 -6.47 -33.11 -7.80
N GLY A 120 -5.27 -32.69 -7.38
CA GLY A 120 -4.17 -32.32 -8.25
C GLY A 120 -4.30 -30.89 -8.82
N GLY A 121 -3.25 -30.42 -9.50
CA GLY A 121 -3.29 -29.16 -10.26
C GLY A 121 -3.10 -27.88 -9.44
N LEU A 122 -2.41 -27.93 -8.32
CA LEU A 122 -1.99 -26.73 -7.60
C LEU A 122 -0.72 -26.13 -8.25
N ASP A 123 -0.81 -24.88 -8.65
CA ASP A 123 0.34 -24.10 -9.11
C ASP A 123 0.89 -23.19 -7.99
N GLY A 124 2.03 -22.52 -8.24
CA GLY A 124 2.64 -21.62 -7.27
C GLY A 124 1.76 -20.45 -6.82
N ASN A 125 0.72 -20.10 -7.59
CA ASN A 125 -0.22 -19.04 -7.27
C ASN A 125 -1.52 -19.53 -6.60
N SER A 126 -1.76 -20.84 -6.57
CA SER A 126 -3.04 -21.37 -6.08
C SER A 126 -3.31 -21.01 -4.63
N PHE A 127 -2.28 -20.99 -3.79
CA PHE A 127 -2.40 -20.53 -2.41
C PHE A 127 -2.82 -19.06 -2.32
N ALA A 128 -2.12 -18.18 -3.03
CA ALA A 128 -2.42 -16.75 -3.04
C ALA A 128 -3.83 -16.47 -3.58
N ARG A 129 -4.26 -17.14 -4.63
CA ARG A 129 -5.62 -17.01 -5.19
C ARG A 129 -6.71 -17.46 -4.22
N CYS A 130 -6.45 -18.51 -3.44
CA CYS A 130 -7.43 -19.01 -2.48
C CYS A 130 -7.58 -18.09 -1.26
N HIS A 131 -6.50 -17.44 -0.83
CA HIS A 131 -6.49 -16.65 0.39
C HIS A 131 -6.71 -15.15 0.18
N TYR A 132 -6.31 -14.64 -1.00
CA TYR A 132 -6.29 -13.20 -1.28
C TYR A 132 -6.98 -12.90 -2.60
N PRO A 133 -8.23 -12.41 -2.58
CA PRO A 133 -8.95 -12.03 -3.80
C PRO A 133 -8.18 -11.03 -4.67
N ILE A 134 -7.39 -10.17 -4.04
CA ILE A 134 -6.55 -9.18 -4.70
C ILE A 134 -5.53 -9.79 -5.69
N THR A 135 -5.18 -11.06 -5.51
CA THR A 135 -4.31 -11.78 -6.46
C THR A 135 -4.99 -11.89 -7.83
N ALA A 136 -6.27 -12.22 -7.86
CA ALA A 136 -7.04 -12.29 -9.11
C ALA A 136 -7.16 -10.91 -9.79
N VAL A 137 -7.30 -9.86 -9.00
CA VAL A 137 -7.33 -8.47 -9.50
C VAL A 137 -6.00 -8.13 -10.17
N ALA A 138 -4.88 -8.44 -9.51
CA ALA A 138 -3.53 -8.20 -10.03
C ALA A 138 -3.22 -9.02 -11.28
N GLU A 139 -3.61 -10.29 -11.34
CA GLU A 139 -3.41 -11.16 -12.50
C GLU A 139 -4.21 -10.73 -13.73
N ASN A 140 -5.31 -10.03 -13.53
CA ASN A 140 -6.12 -9.47 -14.61
C ASN A 140 -5.78 -8.01 -14.95
N ASN A 141 -4.66 -7.49 -14.46
CA ASN A 141 -4.22 -6.10 -14.67
C ASN A 141 -5.28 -5.07 -14.30
N ARG A 142 -5.99 -5.30 -13.21
CA ARG A 142 -7.01 -4.40 -12.67
C ARG A 142 -6.52 -3.77 -11.37
N MET A 143 -7.13 -2.63 -11.01
CA MET A 143 -6.81 -1.90 -9.77
C MET A 143 -7.89 -2.06 -8.70
N SER A 144 -9.08 -2.49 -9.06
CA SER A 144 -10.20 -2.73 -8.13
C SER A 144 -10.98 -3.97 -8.54
N ASP A 145 -11.73 -4.51 -7.61
CA ASP A 145 -12.57 -5.69 -7.77
C ASP A 145 -13.98 -5.36 -8.28
N ASP A 146 -14.37 -4.10 -8.31
CA ASP A 146 -15.68 -3.67 -8.77
C ASP A 146 -15.63 -2.50 -9.76
N SER A 147 -16.77 -2.25 -10.40
CA SER A 147 -16.94 -1.16 -11.36
C SER A 147 -17.00 0.22 -10.69
N THR A 148 -17.07 0.30 -9.38
CA THR A 148 -17.14 1.55 -8.63
C THR A 148 -15.76 2.11 -8.28
N GLY A 149 -14.69 1.36 -8.55
CA GLY A 149 -13.32 1.74 -8.25
C GLY A 149 -12.98 1.72 -6.76
N LYS A 150 -13.83 1.12 -5.93
CA LYS A 150 -13.50 0.92 -4.53
C LYS A 150 -12.38 -0.09 -4.40
N THR A 151 -11.37 0.27 -3.63
CA THR A 151 -10.29 -0.65 -3.31
C THR A 151 -10.80 -1.84 -2.53
N PRO A 152 -10.29 -3.04 -2.85
CA PRO A 152 -10.42 -4.18 -1.94
C PRO A 152 -9.88 -3.77 -0.57
N GLY A 153 -10.72 -3.85 0.46
CA GLY A 153 -10.37 -3.48 1.83
C GLY A 153 -9.37 -4.44 2.46
#